data_078f514463243d6752979170d1ca4c7f
#
_entry.id   078f514463243d6752979170d1ca4c7f
#
_cell.length_a   1.000
_cell.length_b   1.000
_cell.length_c   1.000
_cell.angle_alpha   90.00
_cell.angle_beta   90.00
_cell.angle_gamma   90.00
#
_symmetry.space_group_name_H-M   'P 1'
#
loop_
_entity.id
_entity.type
_entity.pdbx_description
1 polymer ?
#
loop_
_entity_poly.entity_id
_entity_poly.type
_entity_poly.pdbx_seq_one_letter_code
_entity_poly.pdbx_strand_id
1 'polypeptide(L)'
;MNEMSMPQVQKNSKDPHGEFTASLTPKQIVAELDKFIVGQNNAKRAVAIALRNRWRRQQLPESLRDEVGPKNILMIGPTGVGKTEIARRLAKLAKSPFIKVEASKYTEVGYVGRDVESMVRDLVELSKTMVKEEMQVEVREKAREQAVERLLDLLLPPPPGHSGKTGFNSDPNGKLHYDQTREKFKQMLKDGGLDNREVEVDVAEKRSAMIDVVSGAGMEEMGNNLKDMLGSLMPNKTKKRKLKVPEAFKTLCQEEAEKLLDEDSLIQEALNRVEQNGIIFIDEIDKITSRSSQGGSGPDVSREGVQRDLLPIVEGSSINTKYGIVKTDHILFVSAGAFHSSKPSDLIPEFQGRFPIRVELDSLTKEDFVQILTEPENALVKQYIALLKAEDVHLTFQEDAIDQIAEMSAQVNLRTENIGARRLQTIMEKFLEDISFDAPDLENKNITIDASYIREKLKDIIQDEDLSRYIL
;
A
#
# COMPACT_ATOMS: atom_id res chain seq x y z
N MET A 1 -46.72 26.23 16.24
CA MET A 1 -45.64 26.09 15.23
C MET A 1 -44.37 26.52 15.89
N ASN A 2 -43.64 25.58 16.45
CA ASN A 2 -42.32 25.83 17.05
C ASN A 2 -41.25 25.41 16.03
N GLU A 3 -40.52 26.40 15.53
CA GLU A 3 -39.33 26.14 14.76
C GLU A 3 -38.26 25.56 15.68
N MET A 4 -37.95 24.28 15.46
CA MET A 4 -36.74 23.65 16.03
C MET A 4 -35.52 24.23 15.34
N SER A 5 -34.80 25.12 16.03
CA SER A 5 -33.49 25.57 15.60
C SER A 5 -32.52 24.41 15.66
N MET A 6 -31.91 24.08 14.52
CA MET A 6 -30.82 23.11 14.48
C MET A 6 -29.61 23.60 15.27
N PRO A 7 -28.97 22.75 16.07
CA PRO A 7 -27.75 23.15 16.78
C PRO A 7 -26.62 23.36 15.79
N GLN A 8 -25.90 24.48 15.96
CA GLN A 8 -24.70 24.79 15.19
C GLN A 8 -23.62 23.73 15.48
N VAL A 9 -23.15 23.08 14.41
CA VAL A 9 -22.07 22.09 14.44
C VAL A 9 -20.78 22.80 14.88
N GLN A 10 -20.32 22.53 16.09
CA GLN A 10 -18.95 22.86 16.49
C GLN A 10 -17.97 22.07 15.60
N LYS A 11 -17.15 22.80 14.85
CA LYS A 11 -16.00 22.24 14.13
C LYS A 11 -14.96 21.77 15.15
N ASN A 12 -15.02 20.50 15.50
CA ASN A 12 -13.96 19.86 16.28
C ASN A 12 -12.95 19.19 15.37
N SER A 13 -11.68 19.45 15.72
CA SER A 13 -10.44 18.84 15.26
C SER A 13 -10.22 18.77 13.74
N LYS A 14 -9.21 19.50 13.31
CA LYS A 14 -8.61 19.43 11.97
C LYS A 14 -8.06 18.03 11.75
N ASP A 15 -8.83 17.21 11.07
CA ASP A 15 -8.33 16.01 10.40
C ASP A 15 -7.86 16.45 8.99
N PRO A 16 -6.55 16.60 8.74
CA PRO A 16 -6.03 17.06 7.45
C PRO A 16 -6.36 16.07 6.32
N HIS A 17 -6.73 14.83 6.65
CA HIS A 17 -7.11 13.80 5.69
C HIS A 17 -8.61 13.81 5.38
N GLY A 18 -9.44 14.28 6.29
CA GLY A 18 -10.87 14.53 6.05
C GLY A 18 -11.12 15.61 5.00
N GLU A 19 -10.22 16.58 4.85
CA GLU A 19 -10.38 17.68 3.88
C GLU A 19 -10.28 17.22 2.42
N PHE A 20 -9.39 16.29 2.08
CA PHE A 20 -9.24 15.83 0.69
C PHE A 20 -10.44 14.95 0.26
N THR A 21 -10.88 14.01 1.09
CA THR A 21 -12.05 13.18 0.81
C THR A 21 -13.35 13.97 0.92
N ALA A 22 -13.38 15.03 1.75
CA ALA A 22 -14.48 15.97 1.85
C ALA A 22 -14.73 16.73 0.52
N SER A 23 -13.67 16.99 -0.25
CA SER A 23 -13.74 17.75 -1.50
C SER A 23 -14.27 16.96 -2.68
N LEU A 24 -14.10 15.63 -2.73
CA LEU A 24 -14.44 14.82 -3.89
C LEU A 24 -15.90 14.31 -3.87
N THR A 25 -16.63 14.64 -4.93
CA THR A 25 -17.95 14.05 -5.19
C THR A 25 -17.80 12.62 -5.76
N PRO A 26 -18.84 11.74 -5.68
CA PRO A 26 -18.79 10.43 -6.30
C PRO A 26 -18.43 10.45 -7.80
N LYS A 27 -18.88 11.45 -8.53
CA LYS A 27 -18.54 11.63 -9.95
C LYS A 27 -17.04 11.91 -10.15
N GLN A 28 -16.45 12.75 -9.31
CA GLN A 28 -15.02 13.04 -9.35
C GLN A 28 -14.19 11.82 -8.93
N ILE A 29 -14.64 11.03 -7.95
CA ILE A 29 -13.99 9.77 -7.58
C ILE A 29 -13.98 8.80 -8.77
N VAL A 30 -15.09 8.67 -9.49
CA VAL A 30 -15.15 7.84 -10.71
C VAL A 30 -14.18 8.38 -11.76
N ALA A 31 -14.14 9.68 -12.01
CA ALA A 31 -13.21 10.30 -12.96
C ALA A 31 -11.73 10.07 -12.61
N GLU A 32 -11.38 10.07 -11.31
CA GLU A 32 -10.02 9.70 -10.88
C GLU A 32 -9.72 8.21 -11.09
N LEU A 33 -10.71 7.34 -10.92
CA LEU A 33 -10.57 5.91 -11.22
C LEU A 33 -10.45 5.65 -12.72
N ASP A 34 -11.15 6.44 -13.56
CA ASP A 34 -11.11 6.35 -15.02
C ASP A 34 -9.72 6.60 -15.61
N LYS A 35 -8.86 7.34 -14.91
CA LYS A 35 -7.47 7.54 -15.32
C LYS A 35 -6.63 6.25 -15.32
N PHE A 36 -7.08 5.21 -14.62
CA PHE A 36 -6.32 3.97 -14.42
C PHE A 36 -7.08 2.72 -14.83
N ILE A 37 -8.41 2.76 -14.89
CA ILE A 37 -9.28 1.60 -15.05
C ILE A 37 -10.25 1.86 -16.19
N VAL A 38 -10.14 1.05 -17.23
CA VAL A 38 -11.02 1.08 -18.40
C VAL A 38 -12.32 0.33 -18.07
N GLY A 39 -13.45 0.84 -18.54
CA GLY A 39 -14.75 0.22 -18.36
C GLY A 39 -15.20 0.11 -16.90
N GLN A 40 -15.89 -0.95 -16.54
CA GLN A 40 -16.29 -1.33 -15.17
C GLN A 40 -17.08 -0.24 -14.41
N ASN A 41 -17.94 0.50 -15.08
CA ASN A 41 -18.60 1.70 -14.56
C ASN A 41 -19.45 1.41 -13.31
N ASN A 42 -20.13 0.25 -13.25
CA ASN A 42 -20.94 -0.14 -12.10
C ASN A 42 -20.08 -0.35 -10.86
N ALA A 43 -18.92 -1.00 -11.00
CA ALA A 43 -17.99 -1.23 -9.90
C ALA A 43 -17.36 0.09 -9.40
N LYS A 44 -16.88 0.95 -10.32
CA LYS A 44 -16.36 2.28 -9.97
C LYS A 44 -17.41 3.13 -9.24
N ARG A 45 -18.66 3.10 -9.70
CA ARG A 45 -19.77 3.82 -9.06
C ARG A 45 -20.06 3.30 -7.64
N ALA A 46 -20.10 1.97 -7.45
CA ALA A 46 -20.35 1.35 -6.16
C ALA A 46 -19.29 1.72 -5.12
N VAL A 47 -18.01 1.62 -5.49
CA VAL A 47 -16.89 1.98 -4.59
C VAL A 47 -16.84 3.48 -4.31
N ALA A 48 -17.16 4.33 -5.29
CA ALA A 48 -17.23 5.78 -5.11
C ALA A 48 -18.35 6.17 -4.12
N ILE A 49 -19.51 5.50 -4.19
CA ILE A 49 -20.61 5.70 -3.24
C ILE A 49 -20.17 5.24 -1.84
N ALA A 50 -19.52 4.07 -1.72
CA ALA A 50 -19.05 3.54 -0.45
C ALA A 50 -18.07 4.51 0.23
N LEU A 51 -17.09 5.05 -0.52
CA LEU A 51 -16.16 6.05 0.00
C LEU A 51 -16.88 7.33 0.44
N ARG A 52 -17.81 7.84 -0.39
CA ARG A 52 -18.56 9.05 -0.04
C ARG A 52 -19.48 8.85 1.17
N ASN A 53 -20.05 7.67 1.33
CA ASN A 53 -20.88 7.34 2.49
C ASN A 53 -20.05 7.31 3.79
N ARG A 54 -18.78 6.88 3.73
CA ARG A 54 -17.87 6.97 4.87
C ARG A 54 -17.67 8.43 5.31
N TRP A 55 -17.41 9.34 4.38
CA TRP A 55 -17.34 10.76 4.69
C TRP A 55 -18.67 11.31 5.24
N ARG A 56 -19.81 10.95 4.63
CA ARG A 56 -21.15 11.35 5.14
C ARG A 56 -21.38 10.88 6.57
N ARG A 57 -20.97 9.65 6.90
CA ARG A 57 -21.06 9.09 8.24
C ARG A 57 -20.28 9.94 9.26
N GLN A 58 -19.07 10.39 8.93
CA GLN A 58 -18.26 11.24 9.81
C GLN A 58 -18.93 12.61 10.10
N GLN A 59 -19.86 13.05 9.26
CA GLN A 59 -20.62 14.28 9.47
C GLN A 59 -21.89 14.08 10.34
N LEU A 60 -22.23 12.84 10.69
CA LEU A 60 -23.38 12.55 11.52
C LEU A 60 -23.10 12.85 13.01
N PRO A 61 -24.15 13.18 13.79
CA PRO A 61 -24.05 13.21 15.24
C PRO A 61 -23.55 11.86 15.77
N GLU A 62 -22.83 11.89 16.89
CA GLU A 62 -22.20 10.71 17.50
C GLU A 62 -23.19 9.56 17.72
N SER A 63 -24.41 9.86 18.18
CA SER A 63 -25.49 8.89 18.40
C SER A 63 -25.94 8.12 17.14
N LEU A 64 -25.78 8.72 15.94
CA LEU A 64 -26.13 8.07 14.68
C LEU A 64 -24.90 7.51 13.97
N ARG A 65 -23.71 8.06 14.24
CA ARG A 65 -22.48 7.65 13.60
C ARG A 65 -22.13 6.19 13.88
N ASP A 66 -22.36 5.74 15.10
CA ASP A 66 -22.07 4.36 15.53
C ASP A 66 -23.06 3.33 14.97
N GLU A 67 -24.29 3.78 14.67
CA GLU A 67 -25.33 2.92 14.06
C GLU A 67 -25.14 2.73 12.54
N VAL A 68 -24.36 3.61 11.89
CA VAL A 68 -24.18 3.57 10.43
C VAL A 68 -22.89 2.84 10.06
N GLY A 69 -22.95 1.52 9.92
CA GLY A 69 -21.85 0.72 9.41
C GLY A 69 -21.58 0.91 7.91
N PRO A 70 -20.35 0.58 7.43
CA PRO A 70 -20.04 0.54 6.02
C PRO A 70 -20.86 -0.54 5.32
N LYS A 71 -21.18 -0.31 4.05
CA LYS A 71 -21.82 -1.34 3.22
C LYS A 71 -20.74 -2.05 2.42
N ASN A 72 -20.43 -3.27 2.83
CA ASN A 72 -19.42 -4.09 2.18
C ASN A 72 -19.83 -4.46 0.75
N ILE A 73 -18.83 -4.68 -0.10
CA ILE A 73 -19.01 -4.88 -1.54
C ILE A 73 -18.50 -6.25 -1.94
N LEU A 74 -19.33 -7.02 -2.67
CA LEU A 74 -18.91 -8.24 -3.35
C LEU A 74 -18.75 -7.96 -4.83
N MET A 75 -17.53 -8.07 -5.34
CA MET A 75 -17.17 -7.94 -6.75
C MET A 75 -17.12 -9.32 -7.40
N ILE A 76 -17.93 -9.52 -8.43
CA ILE A 76 -18.07 -10.78 -9.15
C ILE A 76 -17.57 -10.57 -10.58
N GLY A 77 -16.74 -11.46 -11.10
CA GLY A 77 -16.32 -11.36 -12.50
C GLY A 77 -14.98 -12.05 -12.77
N PRO A 78 -14.61 -12.23 -14.03
CA PRO A 78 -13.42 -12.97 -14.45
C PRO A 78 -12.13 -12.44 -13.83
N THR A 79 -11.08 -13.25 -13.88
CA THR A 79 -9.73 -12.82 -13.47
C THR A 79 -9.23 -11.73 -14.40
N GLY A 80 -8.46 -10.77 -13.87
CA GLY A 80 -7.79 -9.75 -14.69
C GLY A 80 -8.66 -8.62 -15.23
N VAL A 81 -9.94 -8.49 -14.78
CA VAL A 81 -10.83 -7.38 -15.20
C VAL A 81 -10.74 -6.12 -14.35
N GLY A 82 -9.81 -6.08 -13.39
CA GLY A 82 -9.54 -4.87 -12.60
C GLY A 82 -10.12 -4.85 -11.18
N LYS A 83 -10.73 -5.95 -10.65
CA LYS A 83 -11.31 -5.99 -9.30
C LYS A 83 -10.38 -5.46 -8.22
N THR A 84 -9.18 -6.00 -8.11
CA THR A 84 -8.17 -5.58 -7.13
C THR A 84 -7.69 -4.15 -7.37
N GLU A 85 -7.52 -3.75 -8.64
CA GLU A 85 -7.03 -2.42 -8.99
C GLU A 85 -8.02 -1.33 -8.60
N ILE A 86 -9.33 -1.56 -8.79
CA ILE A 86 -10.39 -0.64 -8.34
C ILE A 86 -10.25 -0.37 -6.83
N ALA A 87 -10.16 -1.42 -6.01
CA ALA A 87 -10.05 -1.28 -4.56
C ALA A 87 -8.74 -0.59 -4.13
N ARG A 88 -7.62 -0.95 -4.75
CA ARG A 88 -6.31 -0.35 -4.47
C ARG A 88 -6.27 1.14 -4.82
N ARG A 89 -6.81 1.52 -5.99
CA ARG A 89 -6.86 2.92 -6.41
C ARG A 89 -7.79 3.74 -5.52
N LEU A 90 -8.94 3.16 -5.14
CA LEU A 90 -9.85 3.79 -4.18
C LEU A 90 -9.13 4.09 -2.85
N ALA A 91 -8.44 3.09 -2.30
CA ALA A 91 -7.72 3.24 -1.04
C ALA A 91 -6.60 4.29 -1.13
N LYS A 92 -5.85 4.31 -2.25
CA LYS A 92 -4.83 5.32 -2.50
C LYS A 92 -5.42 6.72 -2.59
N LEU A 93 -6.55 6.87 -3.30
CA LEU A 93 -7.27 8.13 -3.42
C LEU A 93 -7.78 8.63 -2.05
N ALA A 94 -8.28 7.71 -1.23
CA ALA A 94 -8.77 8.00 0.11
C ALA A 94 -7.67 8.15 1.17
N LYS A 95 -6.40 7.90 0.83
CA LYS A 95 -5.28 7.78 1.79
C LYS A 95 -5.62 6.85 2.96
N SER A 96 -6.37 5.79 2.67
CA SER A 96 -6.82 4.81 3.65
C SER A 96 -5.83 3.67 3.79
N PRO A 97 -5.61 3.13 5.00
CA PRO A 97 -4.91 1.87 5.17
C PRO A 97 -5.60 0.77 4.35
N PHE A 98 -4.83 0.06 3.53
CA PHE A 98 -5.36 -0.93 2.59
C PHE A 98 -4.52 -2.20 2.62
N ILE A 99 -5.17 -3.33 2.82
CA ILE A 99 -4.54 -4.64 2.69
C ILE A 99 -5.32 -5.49 1.70
N LYS A 100 -4.57 -6.25 0.88
CA LYS A 100 -5.11 -7.31 0.05
C LYS A 100 -4.74 -8.65 0.67
N VAL A 101 -5.75 -9.49 0.90
CA VAL A 101 -5.59 -10.85 1.37
C VAL A 101 -6.28 -11.83 0.43
N GLU A 102 -5.83 -13.07 0.38
CA GLU A 102 -6.46 -14.14 -0.38
C GLU A 102 -7.18 -15.07 0.60
N ALA A 103 -8.48 -15.27 0.39
CA ALA A 103 -9.31 -16.09 1.28
C ALA A 103 -8.77 -17.53 1.44
N SER A 104 -8.17 -18.07 0.38
CA SER A 104 -7.60 -19.42 0.35
C SER A 104 -6.35 -19.62 1.23
N LYS A 105 -5.71 -18.53 1.71
CA LYS A 105 -4.54 -18.59 2.60
C LYS A 105 -4.90 -18.73 4.07
N TYR A 106 -6.16 -18.61 4.42
CA TYR A 106 -6.64 -18.75 5.79
C TYR A 106 -7.14 -20.15 6.06
N THR A 107 -6.97 -20.57 7.31
CA THR A 107 -7.45 -21.86 7.79
C THR A 107 -8.39 -21.66 8.96
N GLU A 108 -9.32 -22.59 9.15
CA GLU A 108 -10.21 -22.62 10.31
C GLU A 108 -9.41 -22.65 11.62
N VAL A 109 -9.92 -21.99 12.64
CA VAL A 109 -9.28 -21.92 13.97
C VAL A 109 -9.02 -23.35 14.50
N GLY A 110 -7.75 -23.58 14.91
CA GLY A 110 -7.29 -24.88 15.39
C GLY A 110 -6.50 -25.72 14.38
N TYR A 111 -6.45 -25.32 13.12
CA TYR A 111 -5.60 -25.93 12.10
C TYR A 111 -4.30 -25.15 11.90
N VAL A 112 -3.28 -25.80 11.37
CA VAL A 112 -1.99 -25.15 11.03
C VAL A 112 -2.23 -24.27 9.80
N GLY A 113 -2.07 -22.96 9.98
CA GLY A 113 -2.24 -21.96 8.93
C GLY A 113 -2.37 -20.56 9.51
N ARG A 114 -2.71 -19.61 8.67
CA ARG A 114 -2.85 -18.22 9.06
C ARG A 114 -4.26 -17.97 9.61
N ASP A 115 -4.37 -17.39 10.81
CA ASP A 115 -5.66 -16.99 11.36
C ASP A 115 -6.23 -15.75 10.63
N VAL A 116 -7.56 -15.65 10.64
CA VAL A 116 -8.26 -14.54 9.96
C VAL A 116 -8.03 -13.18 10.63
N GLU A 117 -7.78 -13.13 11.95
CA GLU A 117 -7.51 -11.88 12.66
C GLU A 117 -6.20 -11.22 12.23
N SER A 118 -5.26 -12.03 11.71
CA SER A 118 -3.97 -11.52 11.23
C SER A 118 -4.11 -10.43 10.16
N MET A 119 -5.21 -10.44 9.37
CA MET A 119 -5.44 -9.37 8.38
C MET A 119 -5.65 -8.01 9.05
N VAL A 120 -6.29 -7.97 10.21
CA VAL A 120 -6.49 -6.72 10.96
C VAL A 120 -5.17 -6.28 11.59
N ARG A 121 -4.41 -7.22 12.15
CA ARG A 121 -3.08 -6.94 12.70
C ARG A 121 -2.13 -6.36 11.64
N ASP A 122 -2.11 -6.94 10.45
CA ASP A 122 -1.30 -6.43 9.33
C ASP A 122 -1.77 -5.05 8.86
N LEU A 123 -3.09 -4.79 8.86
CA LEU A 123 -3.63 -3.48 8.49
C LEU A 123 -3.19 -2.39 9.49
N VAL A 124 -3.08 -2.72 10.78
CA VAL A 124 -2.57 -1.80 11.82
C VAL A 124 -1.09 -1.49 11.60
N GLU A 125 -0.26 -2.49 11.27
CA GLU A 125 1.15 -2.28 10.96
C GLU A 125 1.33 -1.33 9.77
N LEU A 126 0.55 -1.56 8.72
CA LEU A 126 0.56 -0.70 7.55
C LEU A 126 0.12 0.73 7.90
N SER A 127 -0.96 0.88 8.68
CA SER A 127 -1.44 2.17 9.13
C SER A 127 -0.40 2.92 9.96
N LYS A 128 0.26 2.24 10.90
CA LYS A 128 1.34 2.81 11.70
C LYS A 128 2.46 3.34 10.80
N THR A 129 2.85 2.58 9.79
CA THR A 129 3.88 3.00 8.83
C THR A 129 3.45 4.24 8.05
N MET A 130 2.21 4.27 7.55
CA MET A 130 1.66 5.43 6.83
C MET A 130 1.62 6.69 7.69
N VAL A 131 1.10 6.58 8.93
CA VAL A 131 1.02 7.70 9.88
C VAL A 131 2.41 8.20 10.23
N LYS A 132 3.36 7.28 10.46
CA LYS A 132 4.76 7.63 10.74
C LYS A 132 5.39 8.43 9.62
N GLU A 133 5.22 8.00 8.37
CA GLU A 133 5.74 8.70 7.18
C GLU A 133 5.15 10.11 7.07
N GLU A 134 3.84 10.26 7.29
CA GLU A 134 3.17 11.55 7.25
C GLU A 134 3.65 12.49 8.37
N MET A 135 3.69 12.02 9.61
CA MET A 135 4.21 12.80 10.74
C MET A 135 5.68 13.17 10.57
N GLN A 136 6.51 12.30 9.97
CA GLN A 136 7.90 12.62 9.64
C GLN A 136 8.01 13.77 8.63
N VAL A 137 7.10 13.85 7.65
CA VAL A 137 7.06 14.98 6.71
C VAL A 137 6.72 16.28 7.44
N GLU A 138 5.77 16.26 8.38
CA GLU A 138 5.39 17.44 9.17
C GLU A 138 6.51 17.97 10.07
N VAL A 139 7.26 17.06 10.71
CA VAL A 139 8.35 17.46 11.61
C VAL A 139 9.68 17.69 10.89
N ARG A 140 9.75 17.43 9.58
CA ARG A 140 11.00 17.41 8.79
C ARG A 140 11.81 18.70 8.88
N GLU A 141 11.15 19.86 8.79
CA GLU A 141 11.87 21.14 8.85
C GLU A 141 12.45 21.40 10.25
N LYS A 142 11.68 21.11 11.32
CA LYS A 142 12.16 21.19 12.69
C LYS A 142 13.30 20.22 12.96
N ALA A 143 13.16 18.98 12.49
CA ALA A 143 14.20 17.97 12.62
C ALA A 143 15.48 18.38 11.91
N ARG A 144 15.36 19.01 10.72
CA ARG A 144 16.48 19.54 9.97
C ARG A 144 17.21 20.67 10.71
N GLU A 145 16.48 21.60 11.30
CA GLU A 145 17.05 22.67 12.09
C GLU A 145 17.81 22.12 13.31
N GLN A 146 17.20 21.16 14.04
CA GLN A 146 17.85 20.52 15.20
C GLN A 146 19.08 19.69 14.78
N ALA A 147 19.02 18.99 13.66
CA ALA A 147 20.13 18.24 13.12
C ALA A 147 21.31 19.15 12.73
N VAL A 148 21.06 20.35 12.17
CA VAL A 148 22.09 21.35 11.90
C VAL A 148 22.77 21.79 13.19
N GLU A 149 21.98 22.13 14.21
CA GLU A 149 22.53 22.57 15.51
C GLU A 149 23.37 21.46 16.16
N ARG A 150 22.90 20.22 16.14
CA ARG A 150 23.63 19.05 16.67
C ARG A 150 24.89 18.74 15.87
N LEU A 151 24.84 18.88 14.54
CA LEU A 151 26.02 18.72 13.70
C LEU A 151 27.08 19.80 13.95
N LEU A 152 26.63 21.04 14.20
CA LEU A 152 27.50 22.13 14.60
C LEU A 152 28.16 21.86 15.95
N ASP A 153 27.45 21.27 16.92
CA ASP A 153 28.02 20.87 18.20
C ASP A 153 29.08 19.77 18.07
N LEU A 154 28.93 18.86 17.11
CA LEU A 154 29.94 17.85 16.80
C LEU A 154 31.17 18.43 16.09
N LEU A 155 30.97 19.43 15.22
CA LEU A 155 32.04 20.09 14.48
C LEU A 155 32.80 21.12 15.31
N LEU A 156 32.11 21.78 16.23
CA LEU A 156 32.59 22.84 17.10
C LEU A 156 32.04 22.61 18.53
N PRO A 157 32.65 21.71 19.32
CA PRO A 157 32.18 21.45 20.68
C PRO A 157 32.16 22.73 21.51
N PRO A 158 31.10 22.96 22.30
CA PRO A 158 31.03 24.13 23.17
C PRO A 158 32.17 24.11 24.22
N PRO A 159 32.77 25.26 24.52
CA PRO A 159 33.83 25.33 25.50
C PRO A 159 33.32 24.85 26.88
N PRO A 160 34.19 24.22 27.70
CA PRO A 160 33.82 23.73 29.02
C PRO A 160 33.33 24.88 29.89
N GLY A 161 32.04 24.84 30.32
CA GLY A 161 31.33 25.88 31.06
C GLY A 161 30.11 26.47 30.37
N HIS A 162 29.77 26.10 29.13
CA HIS A 162 28.63 26.63 28.40
C HIS A 162 27.39 25.67 28.33
N SER A 163 27.46 24.48 28.92
CA SER A 163 26.28 23.61 29.08
C SER A 163 25.40 24.15 30.20
N GLY A 164 24.27 24.74 29.80
CA GLY A 164 23.31 25.45 30.68
C GLY A 164 22.98 24.75 31.98
N LYS A 165 23.29 25.42 33.05
CA LYS A 165 22.71 25.64 34.38
C LYS A 165 23.83 25.92 35.37
N THR A 166 23.81 27.15 35.90
CA THR A 166 24.59 27.64 37.08
C THR A 166 26.13 27.63 36.96
N GLY A 167 26.68 28.79 36.68
CA GLY A 167 28.12 29.08 36.86
C GLY A 167 28.47 30.51 36.53
N PHE A 168 28.58 31.35 37.54
CA PHE A 168 29.19 32.68 37.49
C PHE A 168 30.59 32.58 36.90
N ASN A 169 30.85 33.24 35.81
CA ASN A 169 32.08 33.66 35.12
C ASN A 169 32.12 33.16 33.67
N SER A 170 31.28 33.72 32.80
CA SER A 170 31.45 33.63 31.38
C SER A 170 32.07 34.94 30.87
N ASP A 171 33.26 34.82 30.26
CA ASP A 171 33.88 35.93 29.57
C ASP A 171 32.98 36.34 28.37
N PRO A 172 32.39 37.54 28.36
CA PRO A 172 31.50 38.00 27.31
C PRO A 172 32.13 37.99 25.92
N ASN A 173 33.45 38.22 25.82
CA ASN A 173 34.20 38.21 24.58
C ASN A 173 34.40 36.80 24.03
N GLY A 174 34.61 35.81 24.89
CA GLY A 174 34.71 34.40 24.47
C GLY A 174 33.42 33.87 23.88
N LYS A 175 32.26 34.26 24.44
CA LYS A 175 30.94 33.88 23.91
C LYS A 175 30.69 34.49 22.54
N LEU A 176 31.01 35.76 22.34
CA LEU A 176 30.81 36.47 21.09
C LEU A 176 31.66 35.85 19.94
N HIS A 177 32.90 35.45 20.25
CA HIS A 177 33.78 34.76 19.31
C HIS A 177 33.28 33.34 18.94
N TYR A 178 32.75 32.62 19.91
CA TYR A 178 32.17 31.29 19.67
C TYR A 178 30.94 31.40 18.78
N ASP A 179 30.01 32.30 19.07
CA ASP A 179 28.76 32.50 18.28
C ASP A 179 29.09 32.94 16.86
N GLN A 180 30.07 33.81 16.64
CA GLN A 180 30.53 34.21 15.32
C GLN A 180 31.16 33.05 14.53
N THR A 181 31.94 32.19 15.20
CA THR A 181 32.55 31.02 14.60
C THR A 181 31.49 29.99 14.23
N ARG A 182 30.50 29.77 15.11
CA ARG A 182 29.36 28.87 14.87
C ARG A 182 28.55 29.32 13.65
N GLU A 183 28.29 30.61 13.49
CA GLU A 183 27.56 31.15 12.34
C GLU A 183 28.35 30.98 11.02
N LYS A 184 29.68 31.15 11.05
CA LYS A 184 30.54 30.84 9.90
C LYS A 184 30.48 29.35 9.51
N PHE A 185 30.54 28.44 10.49
CA PHE A 185 30.40 27.00 10.24
C PHE A 185 29.03 26.65 9.67
N LYS A 186 27.97 27.29 10.17
CA LYS A 186 26.61 27.15 9.66
C LYS A 186 26.50 27.58 8.19
N GLN A 187 27.16 28.68 7.82
CA GLN A 187 27.23 29.12 6.44
C GLN A 187 28.03 28.16 5.55
N MET A 188 29.23 27.75 6.02
CA MET A 188 30.06 26.78 5.28
C MET A 188 29.36 25.42 5.10
N LEU A 189 28.50 25.01 6.05
CA LEU A 189 27.68 23.82 5.95
C LEU A 189 26.62 23.96 4.84
N LYS A 190 25.98 25.13 4.75
CA LYS A 190 25.00 25.44 3.69
C LYS A 190 25.66 25.50 2.31
N ASP A 191 26.89 25.98 2.24
CA ASP A 191 27.64 26.15 1.00
C ASP A 191 28.40 24.87 0.57
N GLY A 192 28.27 23.75 1.33
CA GLY A 192 28.94 22.48 1.05
C GLY A 192 30.45 22.46 1.33
N GLY A 193 31.00 23.53 1.94
CA GLY A 193 32.44 23.66 2.22
C GLY A 193 32.98 22.66 3.25
N LEU A 194 32.10 21.95 3.95
CA LEU A 194 32.45 20.96 4.99
C LEU A 194 32.16 19.52 4.58
N ASP A 195 31.72 19.25 3.36
CA ASP A 195 31.22 17.93 2.93
C ASP A 195 32.25 16.79 3.04
N ASN A 196 33.53 17.11 2.88
CA ASN A 196 34.61 16.12 2.99
C ASN A 196 35.11 15.90 4.43
N ARG A 197 34.57 16.65 5.39
CA ARG A 197 35.00 16.53 6.80
C ARG A 197 34.27 15.33 7.43
N GLU A 198 35.00 14.60 8.30
CA GLU A 198 34.46 13.49 9.07
C GLU A 198 34.06 13.96 10.47
N VAL A 199 32.93 13.44 10.95
CA VAL A 199 32.42 13.62 12.31
C VAL A 199 32.09 12.28 12.94
N GLU A 200 32.28 12.16 14.25
CA GLU A 200 31.85 10.99 15.01
C GLU A 200 30.39 11.16 15.42
N VAL A 201 29.52 10.26 14.94
CA VAL A 201 28.10 10.24 15.30
C VAL A 201 27.83 8.96 16.09
N ASP A 202 27.09 9.08 17.20
CA ASP A 202 26.58 7.94 17.93
C ASP A 202 25.34 7.40 17.18
N VAL A 203 25.52 6.32 16.42
CA VAL A 203 24.43 5.69 15.65
C VAL A 203 23.86 4.52 16.44
N ALA A 204 22.54 4.49 16.59
CA ALA A 204 21.86 3.35 17.17
C ALA A 204 22.10 2.09 16.31
N GLU A 205 22.60 1.02 16.90
CA GLU A 205 22.84 -0.24 16.21
C GLU A 205 21.50 -0.89 15.87
N LYS A 206 21.11 -0.88 14.60
CA LYS A 206 19.98 -1.70 14.13
C LYS A 206 20.39 -3.16 14.37
N ARG A 207 19.76 -3.79 15.35
CA ARG A 207 19.98 -5.22 15.62
C ARG A 207 19.63 -5.97 14.34
N SER A 208 20.65 -6.50 13.67
CA SER A 208 20.45 -7.49 12.63
C SER A 208 19.69 -8.66 13.21
N ALA A 209 18.60 -9.04 12.57
CA ALA A 209 17.81 -10.22 12.89
C ALA A 209 18.62 -11.52 12.62
N MET A 210 19.66 -11.76 13.43
CA MET A 210 20.49 -12.96 13.33
C MET A 210 19.94 -14.14 14.18
N ILE A 211 18.71 -14.03 14.70
CA ILE A 211 18.08 -15.08 15.54
C ILE A 211 16.96 -15.83 14.81
N ASP A 212 16.73 -15.54 13.52
CA ASP A 212 15.64 -16.17 12.76
C ASP A 212 15.93 -17.61 12.26
N VAL A 213 17.03 -18.26 12.65
CA VAL A 213 17.41 -19.54 12.03
C VAL A 213 17.09 -20.77 12.89
N VAL A 214 16.54 -20.65 14.09
CA VAL A 214 16.36 -21.81 15.00
C VAL A 214 14.94 -21.94 15.57
N SER A 215 13.88 -21.59 14.91
CA SER A 215 12.55 -21.98 15.42
C SER A 215 11.68 -22.55 14.31
N GLY A 216 11.37 -23.85 14.45
CA GLY A 216 10.36 -24.53 13.65
C GLY A 216 8.97 -23.95 13.89
N ALA A 217 8.11 -24.09 12.91
CA ALA A 217 6.73 -23.62 12.89
C ALA A 217 5.98 -24.00 14.20
N GLY A 218 5.59 -23.01 14.98
CA GLY A 218 4.83 -23.17 16.23
C GLY A 218 5.35 -22.39 17.43
N MET A 219 6.53 -21.75 17.37
CA MET A 219 7.10 -20.95 18.45
C MET A 219 7.29 -19.45 18.12
N GLU A 220 6.73 -18.97 17.02
CA GLU A 220 6.92 -17.58 16.58
C GLU A 220 6.30 -16.54 17.54
N GLU A 221 5.13 -16.83 18.10
CA GLU A 221 4.48 -15.92 19.07
C GLU A 221 5.23 -15.84 20.40
N MET A 222 5.75 -16.97 20.90
CA MET A 222 6.57 -17.00 22.13
C MET A 222 7.94 -16.33 21.91
N GLY A 223 8.51 -16.48 20.72
CA GLY A 223 9.77 -15.85 20.33
C GLY A 223 9.66 -14.32 20.24
N ASN A 224 8.57 -13.81 19.69
CA ASN A 224 8.33 -12.37 19.59
C ASN A 224 8.07 -11.71 20.94
N ASN A 225 7.26 -12.32 21.81
CA ASN A 225 7.02 -11.84 23.18
C ASN A 225 8.29 -11.85 24.04
N LEU A 226 9.15 -12.87 23.88
CA LEU A 226 10.44 -12.93 24.59
C LEU A 226 11.43 -11.88 24.05
N LYS A 227 11.41 -11.60 22.74
CA LYS A 227 12.25 -10.62 22.06
C LYS A 227 11.89 -9.18 22.49
N ASP A 228 10.62 -8.88 22.63
CA ASP A 228 10.11 -7.58 23.09
C ASP A 228 10.40 -7.39 24.60
N MET A 229 10.25 -8.43 25.40
CA MET A 229 10.56 -8.40 26.84
C MET A 229 12.06 -8.24 27.11
N LEU A 230 12.93 -8.92 26.34
CA LEU A 230 14.39 -8.70 26.42
C LEU A 230 14.82 -7.36 25.81
N GLY A 231 14.10 -6.88 24.79
CA GLY A 231 14.36 -5.59 24.14
C GLY A 231 14.20 -4.40 25.08
N SER A 232 13.20 -4.45 25.97
CA SER A 232 12.91 -3.40 26.93
C SER A 232 13.88 -3.36 28.13
N LEU A 233 14.58 -4.45 28.42
CA LEU A 233 15.50 -4.56 29.56
C LEU A 233 16.96 -4.25 29.23
N MET A 234 17.35 -4.18 27.93
CA MET A 234 18.72 -3.87 27.55
C MET A 234 18.84 -2.45 26.99
N PRO A 235 19.76 -1.61 27.52
CA PRO A 235 20.00 -0.28 26.99
C PRO A 235 20.46 -0.37 25.52
N ASN A 236 19.92 0.51 24.69
CA ASN A 236 20.32 0.64 23.28
C ASN A 236 21.83 0.89 23.19
N LYS A 237 22.58 -0.07 22.66
CA LYS A 237 24.01 0.13 22.40
C LYS A 237 24.15 1.10 21.22
N THR A 238 24.68 2.27 21.50
CA THR A 238 25.13 3.20 20.47
C THR A 238 26.56 2.85 20.06
N LYS A 239 26.83 2.86 18.77
CA LYS A 239 28.18 2.66 18.23
C LYS A 239 28.64 3.95 17.57
N LYS A 240 29.80 4.43 17.99
CA LYS A 240 30.40 5.59 17.36
C LYS A 240 30.86 5.24 15.94
N ARG A 241 30.38 5.96 14.95
CA ARG A 241 30.78 5.84 13.56
C ARG A 241 31.35 7.15 13.07
N LYS A 242 32.46 7.09 12.34
CA LYS A 242 32.98 8.22 11.57
C LYS A 242 32.26 8.29 10.25
N LEU A 243 31.55 9.36 10.01
CA LEU A 243 30.78 9.61 8.80
C LEU A 243 31.18 10.95 8.21
N LYS A 244 31.09 11.06 6.89
CA LYS A 244 31.21 12.37 6.22
C LYS A 244 30.01 13.25 6.59
N VAL A 245 30.23 14.56 6.60
CA VAL A 245 29.21 15.56 7.00
C VAL A 245 27.85 15.34 6.31
N PRO A 246 27.71 15.09 5.01
CA PRO A 246 26.41 14.84 4.38
C PRO A 246 25.70 13.58 4.90
N GLU A 247 26.47 12.50 5.14
CA GLU A 247 25.91 11.24 5.68
C GLU A 247 25.53 11.40 7.18
N ALA A 248 26.37 12.08 7.94
CA ALA A 248 26.11 12.41 9.34
C ALA A 248 24.86 13.28 9.44
N PHE A 249 24.70 14.29 8.62
CA PHE A 249 23.54 15.16 8.57
C PHE A 249 22.24 14.38 8.28
N LYS A 250 22.27 13.48 7.28
CA LYS A 250 21.13 12.62 6.97
C LYS A 250 20.72 11.74 8.15
N THR A 251 21.71 11.14 8.82
CA THR A 251 21.48 10.30 10.01
C THR A 251 20.91 11.12 11.18
N LEU A 252 21.49 12.29 11.45
CA LEU A 252 21.01 13.19 12.50
C LEU A 252 19.59 13.71 12.22
N CYS A 253 19.26 14.05 10.96
CA CYS A 253 17.90 14.45 10.60
C CYS A 253 16.88 13.33 10.89
N GLN A 254 17.24 12.08 10.60
CA GLN A 254 16.38 10.94 10.88
C GLN A 254 16.20 10.72 12.39
N GLU A 255 17.28 10.79 13.17
CA GLU A 255 17.22 10.67 14.64
C GLU A 255 16.41 11.79 15.28
N GLU A 256 16.59 13.05 14.86
CA GLU A 256 15.83 14.19 15.39
C GLU A 256 14.36 14.11 14.96
N ALA A 257 14.05 13.64 13.75
CA ALA A 257 12.67 13.38 13.36
C ALA A 257 12.02 12.29 14.23
N GLU A 258 12.73 11.20 14.52
CA GLU A 258 12.26 10.15 15.44
C GLU A 258 12.01 10.64 16.86
N LYS A 259 12.84 11.55 17.38
CA LYS A 259 12.66 12.15 18.72
C LYS A 259 11.49 13.13 18.79
N LEU A 260 11.17 13.79 17.67
CA LEU A 260 10.05 14.73 17.59
C LEU A 260 8.70 14.04 17.41
N LEU A 261 8.71 12.73 17.09
CA LEU A 261 7.49 11.94 16.99
C LEU A 261 7.08 11.47 18.39
N ASP A 262 5.84 11.78 18.73
CA ASP A 262 5.18 11.21 19.90
C ASP A 262 4.62 9.82 19.51
N GLU A 263 5.22 8.76 20.06
CA GLU A 263 4.87 7.39 19.71
C GLU A 263 3.44 7.02 20.14
N ASP A 264 2.97 7.53 21.27
CA ASP A 264 1.62 7.28 21.76
C ASP A 264 0.58 7.93 20.82
N SER A 265 0.81 9.18 20.43
CA SER A 265 -0.03 9.91 19.48
C SER A 265 -0.05 9.22 18.11
N LEU A 266 1.09 8.72 17.64
CA LEU A 266 1.22 7.97 16.40
C LEU A 266 0.40 6.67 16.43
N ILE A 267 0.49 5.91 17.54
CA ILE A 267 -0.27 4.66 17.70
C ILE A 267 -1.78 4.95 17.75
N GLN A 268 -2.21 5.94 18.52
CA GLN A 268 -3.63 6.31 18.61
C GLN A 268 -4.20 6.71 17.26
N GLU A 269 -3.48 7.53 16.49
CA GLU A 269 -3.90 7.93 15.15
C GLU A 269 -3.92 6.73 14.19
N ALA A 270 -2.94 5.83 14.27
CA ALA A 270 -2.89 4.63 13.44
C ALA A 270 -4.08 3.70 13.71
N LEU A 271 -4.43 3.46 14.98
CA LEU A 271 -5.58 2.66 15.38
C LEU A 271 -6.90 3.30 14.92
N ASN A 272 -7.08 4.60 15.19
CA ASN A 272 -8.25 5.36 14.74
C ASN A 272 -8.43 5.30 13.22
N ARG A 273 -7.32 5.42 12.47
CA ARG A 273 -7.34 5.35 11.01
C ARG A 273 -7.74 3.98 10.49
N VAL A 274 -7.31 2.90 11.12
CA VAL A 274 -7.75 1.55 10.80
C VAL A 274 -9.24 1.40 11.07
N GLU A 275 -9.70 1.75 12.26
CA GLU A 275 -11.09 1.61 12.65
C GLU A 275 -12.04 2.43 11.77
N GLN A 276 -11.69 3.69 11.48
CA GLN A 276 -12.60 4.61 10.76
C GLN A 276 -12.43 4.57 9.24
N ASN A 277 -11.22 4.29 8.75
CA ASN A 277 -10.87 4.43 7.33
C ASN A 277 -10.26 3.16 6.71
N GLY A 278 -10.04 2.09 7.46
CA GLY A 278 -9.46 0.85 6.99
C GLY A 278 -10.24 0.21 5.83
N ILE A 279 -9.51 -0.38 4.87
CA ILE A 279 -10.08 -1.15 3.76
C ILE A 279 -9.38 -2.49 3.69
N ILE A 280 -10.15 -3.58 3.78
CA ILE A 280 -9.66 -4.94 3.59
C ILE A 280 -10.25 -5.49 2.30
N PHE A 281 -9.38 -5.88 1.37
CA PHE A 281 -9.77 -6.54 0.14
C PHE A 281 -9.50 -8.04 0.25
N ILE A 282 -10.58 -8.83 0.23
CA ILE A 282 -10.54 -10.29 0.32
C ILE A 282 -10.69 -10.85 -1.10
N ASP A 283 -9.59 -11.31 -1.68
CA ASP A 283 -9.57 -11.91 -3.02
C ASP A 283 -9.89 -13.41 -2.96
N GLU A 284 -10.31 -13.98 -4.07
CA GLU A 284 -10.60 -15.41 -4.24
C GLU A 284 -11.63 -15.96 -3.23
N ILE A 285 -12.65 -15.16 -2.89
CA ILE A 285 -13.69 -15.58 -1.93
C ILE A 285 -14.48 -16.81 -2.43
N ASP A 286 -14.55 -17.01 -3.74
CA ASP A 286 -15.15 -18.17 -4.37
C ASP A 286 -14.42 -19.49 -4.10
N LYS A 287 -13.16 -19.44 -3.65
CA LYS A 287 -12.39 -20.64 -3.30
C LYS A 287 -12.75 -21.24 -1.95
N ILE A 288 -13.37 -20.45 -1.07
CA ILE A 288 -13.86 -20.91 0.23
C ILE A 288 -15.36 -21.19 0.26
N THR A 289 -16.03 -21.21 -0.89
CA THR A 289 -17.42 -21.67 -1.00
C THR A 289 -17.50 -23.19 -0.78
N SER A 290 -18.55 -23.62 -0.09
CA SER A 290 -18.87 -25.04 0.07
C SER A 290 -19.32 -25.62 -1.27
N ARG A 291 -18.47 -26.39 -1.94
CA ARG A 291 -18.93 -27.31 -2.94
C ARG A 291 -19.44 -28.55 -2.24
N SER A 292 -20.63 -29.00 -2.58
CA SER A 292 -21.03 -30.38 -2.34
C SER A 292 -20.05 -31.30 -3.11
N SER A 293 -18.89 -31.58 -2.53
CA SER A 293 -17.93 -32.53 -3.10
C SER A 293 -18.49 -33.93 -2.95
N GLN A 294 -18.92 -34.49 -4.03
CA GLN A 294 -18.96 -35.94 -4.16
C GLN A 294 -17.54 -36.48 -3.87
N GLY A 295 -17.37 -37.15 -2.72
CA GLY A 295 -16.39 -38.19 -2.49
C GLY A 295 -14.92 -37.76 -2.38
N GLY A 296 -14.50 -37.28 -1.23
CA GLY A 296 -13.11 -37.23 -0.83
C GLY A 296 -13.00 -37.38 0.69
N SER A 297 -12.69 -38.60 1.16
CA SER A 297 -12.50 -38.92 2.57
C SER A 297 -11.08 -38.55 3.01
N GLY A 298 -10.84 -37.27 3.27
CA GLY A 298 -9.59 -36.76 3.86
C GLY A 298 -9.90 -35.63 4.85
N PRO A 299 -9.02 -35.33 5.82
CA PRO A 299 -9.16 -34.17 6.72
C PRO A 299 -8.84 -32.90 5.93
N ASP A 300 -9.82 -32.46 5.11
CA ASP A 300 -9.74 -31.18 4.41
C ASP A 300 -10.13 -30.05 5.38
N VAL A 301 -9.33 -28.99 5.39
CA VAL A 301 -9.68 -27.73 6.08
C VAL A 301 -11.07 -27.31 5.62
N SER A 302 -12.00 -27.17 6.55
CA SER A 302 -13.37 -26.82 6.24
C SER A 302 -13.40 -25.42 5.61
N ARG A 303 -13.70 -25.34 4.31
CA ARG A 303 -13.87 -24.07 3.61
C ARG A 303 -14.99 -23.22 4.21
N GLU A 304 -16.03 -23.88 4.72
CA GLU A 304 -17.12 -23.25 5.46
C GLU A 304 -16.67 -22.73 6.82
N GLY A 305 -15.69 -23.41 7.48
CA GLY A 305 -15.09 -22.95 8.72
C GLY A 305 -14.39 -21.61 8.54
N VAL A 306 -13.63 -21.42 7.46
CA VAL A 306 -13.01 -20.12 7.16
C VAL A 306 -14.04 -19.01 6.98
N GLN A 307 -15.19 -19.28 6.35
CA GLN A 307 -16.26 -18.29 6.24
C GLN A 307 -16.85 -17.94 7.63
N ARG A 308 -17.03 -18.92 8.49
CA ARG A 308 -17.50 -18.71 9.87
C ARG A 308 -16.54 -17.93 10.72
N ASP A 309 -15.22 -18.12 10.53
CA ASP A 309 -14.18 -17.36 11.23
C ASP A 309 -14.06 -15.92 10.71
N LEU A 310 -14.30 -15.70 9.42
CA LEU A 310 -14.34 -14.35 8.82
C LEU A 310 -15.58 -13.56 9.26
N LEU A 311 -16.69 -14.23 9.56
CA LEU A 311 -17.96 -13.59 9.81
C LEU A 311 -17.91 -12.59 10.98
N PRO A 312 -17.38 -12.92 12.19
CA PRO A 312 -17.27 -11.96 13.30
C PRO A 312 -16.48 -10.71 12.92
N ILE A 313 -15.41 -10.86 12.11
CA ILE A 313 -14.56 -9.74 11.70
C ILE A 313 -15.33 -8.79 10.76
N VAL A 314 -16.12 -9.36 9.85
CA VAL A 314 -16.95 -8.58 8.90
C VAL A 314 -18.18 -7.98 9.56
N GLU A 315 -18.70 -8.61 10.62
CA GLU A 315 -19.86 -8.13 11.39
C GLU A 315 -19.50 -7.01 12.36
N GLY A 316 -18.26 -6.96 12.82
CA GLY A 316 -17.75 -6.07 13.85
C GLY A 316 -17.33 -6.86 15.09
N SER A 317 -16.05 -6.83 15.36
CA SER A 317 -15.43 -7.47 16.52
C SER A 317 -14.24 -6.67 17.03
N SER A 318 -13.81 -6.99 18.24
CA SER A 318 -12.64 -6.38 18.86
C SER A 318 -11.45 -7.31 18.72
N ILE A 319 -10.44 -6.90 17.97
CA ILE A 319 -9.23 -7.69 17.71
C ILE A 319 -8.07 -7.16 18.54
N ASN A 320 -7.40 -8.05 19.25
CA ASN A 320 -6.21 -7.72 19.99
C ASN A 320 -5.00 -7.60 19.06
N THR A 321 -4.32 -6.46 19.15
CA THR A 321 -3.07 -6.20 18.45
C THR A 321 -1.98 -5.82 19.45
N LYS A 322 -0.72 -5.84 19.03
CA LYS A 322 0.39 -5.40 19.90
C LYS A 322 0.36 -3.91 20.26
N TYR A 323 -0.49 -3.12 19.58
CA TYR A 323 -0.66 -1.68 19.81
C TYR A 323 -1.94 -1.34 20.59
N GLY A 324 -2.80 -2.30 20.82
CA GLY A 324 -4.08 -2.13 21.48
C GLY A 324 -5.21 -2.88 20.77
N ILE A 325 -6.41 -2.67 21.25
CA ILE A 325 -7.63 -3.30 20.68
C ILE A 325 -8.11 -2.47 19.50
N VAL A 326 -8.49 -3.13 18.41
CA VAL A 326 -9.05 -2.55 17.20
C VAL A 326 -10.47 -3.08 16.98
N LYS A 327 -11.41 -2.17 16.78
CA LYS A 327 -12.80 -2.50 16.41
C LYS A 327 -12.94 -2.54 14.90
N THR A 328 -13.56 -3.59 14.37
CA THR A 328 -13.71 -3.79 12.93
C THR A 328 -15.02 -3.26 12.35
N ASP A 329 -15.92 -2.73 13.19
CA ASP A 329 -17.28 -2.28 12.86
C ASP A 329 -17.37 -1.31 11.67
N HIS A 330 -16.32 -0.50 11.47
CA HIS A 330 -16.31 0.54 10.43
C HIS A 330 -15.24 0.32 9.35
N ILE A 331 -14.54 -0.82 9.40
CA ILE A 331 -13.65 -1.24 8.31
C ILE A 331 -14.50 -1.59 7.09
N LEU A 332 -14.11 -1.13 5.92
CA LEU A 332 -14.78 -1.50 4.66
C LEU A 332 -14.18 -2.80 4.13
N PHE A 333 -15.00 -3.82 4.04
CA PHE A 333 -14.63 -5.06 3.39
C PHE A 333 -15.10 -5.06 1.92
N VAL A 334 -14.16 -5.36 1.04
CA VAL A 334 -14.42 -5.55 -0.38
C VAL A 334 -13.98 -6.97 -0.74
N SER A 335 -14.93 -7.86 -0.97
CA SER A 335 -14.61 -9.23 -1.38
C SER A 335 -14.69 -9.36 -2.89
N ALA A 336 -13.84 -10.21 -3.47
CA ALA A 336 -13.81 -10.47 -4.89
C ALA A 336 -13.69 -11.96 -5.18
N GLY A 337 -14.41 -12.42 -6.19
CA GLY A 337 -14.36 -13.79 -6.69
C GLY A 337 -14.65 -13.88 -8.17
N ALA A 338 -14.12 -14.92 -8.82
CA ALA A 338 -14.42 -15.18 -10.21
C ALA A 338 -15.76 -15.92 -10.38
N PHE A 339 -16.10 -16.77 -9.42
CA PHE A 339 -17.33 -17.58 -9.39
C PHE A 339 -17.58 -18.41 -10.69
N HIS A 340 -16.48 -18.88 -11.35
CA HIS A 340 -16.59 -19.71 -12.54
C HIS A 340 -17.25 -21.05 -12.27
N SER A 341 -16.93 -21.64 -11.12
CA SER A 341 -17.38 -23.00 -10.76
C SER A 341 -18.26 -23.02 -9.52
N SER A 342 -18.51 -21.90 -8.91
CA SER A 342 -19.40 -21.67 -7.77
C SER A 342 -20.26 -20.44 -8.05
N LYS A 343 -21.25 -20.19 -7.20
CA LYS A 343 -22.13 -19.03 -7.28
C LYS A 343 -22.00 -18.23 -5.98
N PRO A 344 -22.30 -16.93 -5.99
CA PRO A 344 -22.37 -16.14 -4.74
C PRO A 344 -23.36 -16.71 -3.72
N SER A 345 -24.39 -17.47 -4.18
CA SER A 345 -25.34 -18.18 -3.31
C SER A 345 -24.74 -19.39 -2.58
N ASP A 346 -23.55 -19.83 -2.94
CA ASP A 346 -22.86 -20.95 -2.30
C ASP A 346 -22.03 -20.50 -1.08
N LEU A 347 -21.93 -19.20 -0.85
CA LEU A 347 -21.47 -18.63 0.42
C LEU A 347 -22.53 -18.86 1.49
N ILE A 348 -22.13 -19.00 2.77
CA ILE A 348 -23.09 -19.14 3.87
C ILE A 348 -24.04 -17.93 3.92
N PRO A 349 -25.33 -18.12 4.23
CA PRO A 349 -26.35 -17.05 4.17
C PRO A 349 -25.99 -15.82 5.01
N GLU A 350 -25.40 -16.02 6.18
CA GLU A 350 -24.98 -14.97 7.10
C GLU A 350 -23.90 -14.09 6.43
N PHE A 351 -22.92 -14.71 5.78
CA PHE A 351 -21.86 -14.00 5.06
C PHE A 351 -22.41 -13.21 3.87
N GLN A 352 -23.35 -13.81 3.12
CA GLN A 352 -24.03 -13.11 2.03
C GLN A 352 -24.74 -11.84 2.50
N GLY A 353 -25.37 -11.87 3.68
CA GLY A 353 -26.07 -10.73 4.28
C GLY A 353 -25.15 -9.57 4.63
N ARG A 354 -23.85 -9.84 4.86
CA ARG A 354 -22.84 -8.81 5.20
C ARG A 354 -22.24 -8.14 3.98
N PHE A 355 -22.53 -8.61 2.77
CA PHE A 355 -22.13 -8.00 1.50
C PHE A 355 -23.38 -7.57 0.69
N PRO A 356 -24.07 -6.51 1.13
CA PRO A 356 -25.34 -6.07 0.51
C PRO A 356 -25.15 -5.47 -0.88
N ILE A 357 -23.94 -4.98 -1.21
CA ILE A 357 -23.65 -4.43 -2.53
C ILE A 357 -22.97 -5.52 -3.35
N ARG A 358 -23.63 -5.98 -4.40
CA ARG A 358 -23.08 -6.94 -5.36
C ARG A 358 -22.87 -6.24 -6.68
N VAL A 359 -21.68 -6.38 -7.24
CA VAL A 359 -21.30 -5.73 -8.49
C VAL A 359 -20.66 -6.77 -9.41
N GLU A 360 -21.23 -6.91 -10.59
CA GLU A 360 -20.67 -7.73 -11.65
C GLU A 360 -19.73 -6.87 -12.50
N LEU A 361 -18.56 -7.42 -12.78
CA LEU A 361 -17.56 -6.85 -13.68
C LEU A 361 -17.60 -7.65 -14.98
N ASP A 362 -17.69 -6.92 -16.07
CA ASP A 362 -17.77 -7.50 -17.42
C ASP A 362 -16.43 -8.04 -17.88
N SER A 363 -16.47 -9.06 -18.73
CA SER A 363 -15.28 -9.51 -19.47
C SER A 363 -14.80 -8.40 -20.39
N LEU A 364 -13.48 -8.26 -20.52
CA LEU A 364 -12.88 -7.25 -21.38
C LEU A 364 -13.06 -7.60 -22.85
N THR A 365 -13.45 -6.61 -23.66
CA THR A 365 -13.56 -6.70 -25.12
C THR A 365 -12.23 -6.31 -25.78
N LYS A 366 -12.14 -6.47 -27.11
CA LYS A 366 -10.99 -6.00 -27.89
C LYS A 366 -10.80 -4.49 -27.73
N GLU A 367 -11.88 -3.74 -27.76
CA GLU A 367 -11.88 -2.28 -27.60
C GLU A 367 -11.36 -1.88 -26.23
N ASP A 368 -11.76 -2.59 -25.16
CA ASP A 368 -11.23 -2.39 -23.83
C ASP A 368 -9.73 -2.65 -23.77
N PHE A 369 -9.22 -3.67 -24.46
CA PHE A 369 -7.79 -3.95 -24.52
C PHE A 369 -7.01 -2.85 -25.24
N VAL A 370 -7.51 -2.29 -26.34
CA VAL A 370 -6.91 -1.13 -27.02
C VAL A 370 -6.82 0.05 -26.03
N GLN A 371 -7.90 0.33 -25.33
CA GLN A 371 -7.92 1.40 -24.33
C GLN A 371 -6.93 1.12 -23.19
N ILE A 372 -6.89 -0.10 -22.63
CA ILE A 372 -5.95 -0.48 -21.55
C ILE A 372 -4.49 -0.30 -21.98
N LEU A 373 -4.18 -0.56 -23.25
CA LEU A 373 -2.83 -0.39 -23.78
C LEU A 373 -2.39 1.08 -23.89
N THR A 374 -3.35 2.01 -24.09
CA THR A 374 -3.05 3.39 -24.53
C THR A 374 -3.50 4.50 -23.58
N GLU A 375 -4.72 4.42 -23.05
CA GLU A 375 -5.35 5.53 -22.33
C GLU A 375 -4.83 5.74 -20.90
N PRO A 376 -4.76 4.71 -20.02
CA PRO A 376 -4.39 4.89 -18.63
C PRO A 376 -3.06 5.62 -18.46
N GLU A 377 -2.92 6.36 -17.35
CA GLU A 377 -1.65 6.99 -17.01
C GLU A 377 -0.51 5.97 -16.91
N ASN A 378 -0.83 4.77 -16.45
CA ASN A 378 0.08 3.62 -16.37
C ASN A 378 -0.17 2.58 -17.49
N ALA A 379 -0.56 3.01 -18.69
CA ALA A 379 -0.77 2.11 -19.83
C ALA A 379 0.50 1.29 -20.14
N LEU A 380 0.32 0.01 -20.51
CA LEU A 380 1.44 -0.91 -20.74
C LEU A 380 2.41 -0.40 -21.80
N VAL A 381 1.91 0.14 -22.90
CA VAL A 381 2.76 0.74 -23.96
C VAL A 381 3.66 1.83 -23.39
N LYS A 382 3.12 2.72 -22.54
CA LYS A 382 3.90 3.78 -21.89
C LYS A 382 4.97 3.24 -20.95
N GLN A 383 4.67 2.13 -20.25
CA GLN A 383 5.61 1.48 -19.34
C GLN A 383 6.81 0.89 -20.11
N TYR A 384 6.58 0.14 -21.19
CA TYR A 384 7.67 -0.45 -21.98
C TYR A 384 8.50 0.59 -22.72
N ILE A 385 7.87 1.66 -23.24
CA ILE A 385 8.59 2.79 -23.81
C ILE A 385 9.53 3.43 -22.77
N ALA A 386 9.03 3.66 -21.56
CA ALA A 386 9.82 4.24 -20.48
C ALA A 386 10.95 3.30 -20.00
N LEU A 387 10.69 1.99 -19.96
CA LEU A 387 11.66 0.98 -19.56
C LEU A 387 12.83 0.91 -20.52
N LEU A 388 12.57 0.78 -21.83
CA LEU A 388 13.60 0.67 -22.86
C LEU A 388 14.32 1.99 -23.12
N LYS A 389 13.69 3.11 -22.82
CA LYS A 389 14.34 4.42 -22.84
C LYS A 389 15.49 4.54 -21.83
N ALA A 390 15.49 3.75 -20.74
CA ALA A 390 16.62 3.70 -19.80
C ALA A 390 17.90 3.15 -20.43
N GLU A 391 17.78 2.39 -21.53
CA GLU A 391 18.89 1.87 -22.36
C GLU A 391 19.10 2.71 -23.63
N ASP A 392 18.52 3.94 -23.67
CA ASP A 392 18.51 4.82 -24.85
C ASP A 392 17.77 4.24 -26.07
N VAL A 393 16.95 3.20 -25.91
CA VAL A 393 16.14 2.62 -26.98
C VAL A 393 14.82 3.37 -27.09
N HIS A 394 14.56 3.91 -28.29
CA HIS A 394 13.33 4.64 -28.61
C HIS A 394 12.35 3.70 -29.29
N LEU A 395 11.40 3.20 -28.50
CA LEU A 395 10.36 2.31 -28.98
C LEU A 395 9.13 3.11 -29.42
N THR A 396 8.60 2.81 -30.60
CA THR A 396 7.39 3.41 -31.15
C THR A 396 6.41 2.31 -31.59
N PHE A 397 5.18 2.38 -31.09
CA PHE A 397 4.12 1.48 -31.51
C PHE A 397 3.23 2.16 -32.54
N GLN A 398 2.96 1.49 -33.68
CA GLN A 398 1.97 1.93 -34.63
C GLN A 398 0.56 1.56 -34.15
N GLU A 399 -0.46 2.23 -34.67
CA GLU A 399 -1.86 1.98 -34.28
C GLU A 399 -2.28 0.54 -34.64
N ASP A 400 -1.82 0.03 -35.80
CA ASP A 400 -2.09 -1.34 -36.24
C ASP A 400 -1.44 -2.40 -35.36
N ALA A 401 -0.28 -2.09 -34.74
CA ALA A 401 0.36 -2.93 -33.74
C ALA A 401 -0.49 -3.04 -32.48
N ILE A 402 -1.00 -1.91 -31.97
CA ILE A 402 -1.85 -1.88 -30.77
C ILE A 402 -3.13 -2.69 -31.02
N ASP A 403 -3.75 -2.51 -32.19
CA ASP A 403 -4.95 -3.24 -32.60
C ASP A 403 -4.68 -4.75 -32.70
N GLN A 404 -3.51 -5.13 -33.25
CA GLN A 404 -3.08 -6.53 -33.35
C GLN A 404 -2.84 -7.18 -31.98
N ILE A 405 -2.20 -6.47 -31.03
CA ILE A 405 -2.00 -6.96 -29.65
C ILE A 405 -3.35 -7.19 -28.97
N ALA A 406 -4.27 -6.23 -29.09
CA ALA A 406 -5.60 -6.31 -28.51
C ALA A 406 -6.41 -7.48 -29.10
N GLU A 407 -6.40 -7.64 -30.42
CA GLU A 407 -7.06 -8.73 -31.14
C GLU A 407 -6.55 -10.10 -30.69
N MET A 408 -5.22 -10.28 -30.67
CA MET A 408 -4.60 -11.53 -30.24
C MET A 408 -4.92 -11.85 -28.78
N SER A 409 -4.88 -10.84 -27.91
CA SER A 409 -5.20 -11.01 -26.48
C SER A 409 -6.64 -11.46 -26.28
N ALA A 410 -7.58 -10.86 -27.01
CA ALA A 410 -8.99 -11.24 -26.98
C ALA A 410 -9.19 -12.67 -27.48
N GLN A 411 -8.57 -13.03 -28.61
CA GLN A 411 -8.67 -14.37 -29.20
C GLN A 411 -8.10 -15.45 -28.27
N VAL A 412 -6.93 -15.23 -27.68
CA VAL A 412 -6.31 -16.18 -26.75
C VAL A 412 -7.17 -16.33 -25.48
N ASN A 413 -7.71 -15.25 -24.92
CA ASN A 413 -8.63 -15.31 -23.78
C ASN A 413 -9.94 -16.06 -24.09
N LEU A 414 -10.38 -16.10 -25.35
CA LEU A 414 -11.55 -16.88 -25.77
C LEU A 414 -11.24 -18.37 -25.94
N ARG A 415 -10.03 -18.71 -26.37
CA ARG A 415 -9.62 -20.09 -26.65
C ARG A 415 -9.04 -20.82 -25.44
N THR A 416 -8.43 -20.08 -24.52
CA THR A 416 -7.78 -20.61 -23.32
C THR A 416 -8.47 -20.12 -22.05
N GLU A 417 -7.82 -20.22 -20.90
CA GLU A 417 -8.32 -19.63 -19.66
C GLU A 417 -8.33 -18.10 -19.79
N ASN A 418 -9.48 -17.49 -19.48
CA ASN A 418 -9.63 -16.05 -19.53
C ASN A 418 -8.96 -15.40 -18.30
N ILE A 419 -7.76 -14.84 -18.51
CA ILE A 419 -7.00 -14.10 -17.50
C ILE A 419 -7.11 -12.57 -17.66
N GLY A 420 -8.00 -12.09 -18.52
CA GLY A 420 -8.29 -10.69 -18.76
C GLY A 420 -7.06 -9.89 -19.21
N ALA A 421 -6.87 -8.70 -18.66
CA ALA A 421 -5.78 -7.80 -19.03
C ALA A 421 -4.37 -8.33 -18.71
N ARG A 422 -4.23 -9.37 -17.87
CA ARG A 422 -2.92 -10.02 -17.66
C ARG A 422 -2.38 -10.62 -18.96
N ARG A 423 -3.25 -11.03 -19.87
CA ARG A 423 -2.87 -11.53 -21.19
C ARG A 423 -2.09 -10.50 -22.01
N LEU A 424 -2.46 -9.23 -21.92
CA LEU A 424 -1.72 -8.15 -22.59
C LEU A 424 -0.26 -8.11 -22.14
N GLN A 425 -0.02 -8.22 -20.83
CA GLN A 425 1.34 -8.22 -20.30
C GLN A 425 2.14 -9.42 -20.82
N THR A 426 1.57 -10.63 -20.80
CA THR A 426 2.24 -11.84 -21.27
C THR A 426 2.59 -11.74 -22.77
N ILE A 427 1.68 -11.21 -23.57
CA ILE A 427 1.91 -11.01 -25.02
C ILE A 427 2.99 -9.96 -25.25
N MET A 428 2.93 -8.82 -24.51
CA MET A 428 3.93 -7.75 -24.61
C MET A 428 5.35 -8.25 -24.26
N GLU A 429 5.48 -8.97 -23.14
CA GLU A 429 6.74 -9.58 -22.73
C GLU A 429 7.31 -10.48 -23.82
N LYS A 430 6.44 -11.28 -24.45
CA LYS A 430 6.90 -12.28 -25.41
C LYS A 430 7.43 -11.70 -26.71
N PHE A 431 6.75 -10.75 -27.32
CA PHE A 431 7.28 -10.16 -28.56
C PHE A 431 8.39 -9.12 -28.35
N LEU A 432 8.53 -8.58 -27.14
CA LEU A 432 9.61 -7.67 -26.78
C LEU A 432 10.84 -8.39 -26.20
N GLU A 433 10.81 -9.70 -26.01
CA GLU A 433 11.86 -10.50 -25.37
C GLU A 433 13.24 -10.24 -26.00
N ASP A 434 13.33 -10.38 -27.33
CA ASP A 434 14.62 -10.18 -28.04
C ASP A 434 15.09 -8.72 -27.95
N ILE A 435 14.17 -7.77 -28.14
CA ILE A 435 14.49 -6.34 -28.04
C ILE A 435 15.01 -5.99 -26.65
N SER A 436 14.38 -6.55 -25.62
CA SER A 436 14.75 -6.30 -24.23
C SER A 436 16.10 -6.95 -23.87
N PHE A 437 16.39 -8.12 -24.45
CA PHE A 437 17.66 -8.82 -24.24
C PHE A 437 18.81 -8.10 -24.90
N ASP A 438 18.63 -7.66 -26.15
CA ASP A 438 19.67 -7.03 -26.95
C ASP A 438 19.78 -5.51 -26.74
N ALA A 439 18.90 -4.90 -25.94
CA ALA A 439 18.77 -3.44 -25.75
C ALA A 439 20.09 -2.70 -25.49
N PRO A 440 21.01 -3.19 -24.63
CA PRO A 440 22.29 -2.53 -24.39
C PRO A 440 23.18 -2.48 -25.64
N ASP A 441 23.15 -3.54 -26.48
CA ASP A 441 24.06 -3.80 -27.60
C ASP A 441 23.49 -3.42 -28.97
N LEU A 442 22.23 -2.94 -29.03
CA LEU A 442 21.58 -2.56 -30.28
C LEU A 442 22.30 -1.39 -30.98
N GLU A 443 22.68 -1.59 -32.24
CA GLU A 443 23.23 -0.54 -33.11
C GLU A 443 22.18 0.51 -33.47
N ASN A 444 20.96 0.06 -33.82
CA ASN A 444 19.83 0.94 -34.11
C ASN A 444 18.91 1.04 -32.90
N LYS A 445 18.99 2.16 -32.21
CA LYS A 445 18.20 2.46 -31.01
C LYS A 445 16.77 2.96 -31.32
N ASN A 446 16.40 3.12 -32.59
CA ASN A 446 15.04 3.52 -32.98
C ASN A 446 14.30 2.30 -33.55
N ILE A 447 13.36 1.78 -32.78
CA ILE A 447 12.58 0.57 -33.12
C ILE A 447 11.12 0.94 -33.27
N THR A 448 10.54 0.57 -34.41
CA THR A 448 9.12 0.73 -34.69
C THR A 448 8.45 -0.64 -34.70
N ILE A 449 7.43 -0.81 -33.90
CA ILE A 449 6.63 -2.02 -33.81
C ILE A 449 5.36 -1.81 -34.65
N ASP A 450 5.16 -2.66 -35.63
CA ASP A 450 3.99 -2.75 -36.49
C ASP A 450 3.27 -4.10 -36.33
N ALA A 451 2.11 -4.26 -36.93
CA ALA A 451 1.34 -5.51 -36.88
C ALA A 451 2.09 -6.70 -37.50
N SER A 452 2.96 -6.46 -38.48
CA SER A 452 3.72 -7.52 -39.14
C SER A 452 4.78 -8.11 -38.20
N TYR A 453 5.50 -7.27 -37.50
CA TYR A 453 6.46 -7.68 -36.48
C TYR A 453 5.81 -8.57 -35.40
N ILE A 454 4.64 -8.14 -34.89
CA ILE A 454 3.93 -8.88 -33.83
C ILE A 454 3.49 -10.26 -34.35
N ARG A 455 2.93 -10.31 -35.58
CA ARG A 455 2.50 -11.58 -36.19
C ARG A 455 3.66 -12.54 -36.39
N GLU A 456 4.80 -12.06 -36.83
CA GLU A 456 6.00 -12.87 -37.05
C GLU A 456 6.49 -13.46 -35.71
N LYS A 457 6.64 -12.63 -34.68
CA LYS A 457 7.15 -13.05 -33.37
C LYS A 457 6.22 -14.00 -32.61
N LEU A 458 4.92 -13.89 -32.82
CA LEU A 458 3.93 -14.70 -32.10
C LEU A 458 3.34 -15.84 -32.95
N LYS A 459 3.76 -15.99 -34.21
CA LYS A 459 3.18 -16.95 -35.15
C LYS A 459 3.16 -18.37 -34.62
N ASP A 460 4.28 -18.87 -34.15
CA ASP A 460 4.44 -20.25 -33.68
C ASP A 460 3.63 -20.52 -32.41
N ILE A 461 3.52 -19.50 -31.52
CA ILE A 461 2.82 -19.61 -30.27
C ILE A 461 1.29 -19.63 -30.46
N ILE A 462 0.79 -18.88 -31.43
CA ILE A 462 -0.66 -18.81 -31.69
C ILE A 462 -1.17 -20.00 -32.47
N GLN A 463 -0.32 -20.60 -33.30
CA GLN A 463 -0.69 -21.80 -34.09
C GLN A 463 -0.71 -23.07 -33.23
N ASP A 464 0.07 -23.15 -32.18
CA ASP A 464 0.15 -24.29 -31.28
C ASP A 464 -0.66 -24.02 -30.02
N GLU A 465 -1.76 -24.75 -29.81
CA GLU A 465 -2.64 -24.62 -28.64
C GLU A 465 -1.91 -24.96 -27.36
N ASP A 466 -1.00 -25.92 -27.35
CA ASP A 466 -0.25 -26.31 -26.15
C ASP A 466 0.80 -25.24 -25.80
N LEU A 467 1.54 -24.72 -26.78
CA LEU A 467 2.46 -23.61 -26.59
C LEU A 467 1.71 -22.34 -26.14
N SER A 468 0.54 -22.07 -26.70
CA SER A 468 -0.31 -20.94 -26.28
C SER A 468 -0.74 -21.03 -24.82
N ARG A 469 -1.05 -22.23 -24.31
CA ARG A 469 -1.41 -22.45 -22.90
C ARG A 469 -0.23 -22.31 -21.94
N TYR A 470 0.99 -22.66 -22.38
CA TYR A 470 2.18 -22.62 -21.50
C TYR A 470 2.90 -21.28 -21.54
N ILE A 471 2.86 -20.57 -22.66
CA ILE A 471 3.67 -19.37 -22.88
C ILE A 471 2.84 -18.08 -22.74
N LEU A 472 1.60 -18.12 -23.16
CA LEU A 472 0.65 -17.01 -23.07
C LEU A 472 -0.39 -17.24 -21.97
#